data_9bcae3ec99fb20b155798bbdc9066161
#
_entry.id   9bcae3ec99fb20b155798bbdc9066161
#
_cell.length_a   1.000
_cell.length_b   1.000
_cell.length_c   1.000
_cell.angle_alpha   90.00
_cell.angle_beta   90.00
_cell.angle_gamma   90.00
#
_symmetry.space_group_name_H-M   'P 1'
#
loop_
_entity.id
_entity.type
_entity.pdbx_description
1 polymer ?
#
loop_
_entity_poly.entity_id
_entity_poly.type
_entity_poly.pdbx_seq_one_letter_code
_entity_poly.pdbx_strand_id
1 'polypeptide(L)'
;MGQGSIIGYDLSEEGCQISYYNEAQHEPETVKNESGEYQIPLVIGCKNDAWYIGEEARSHAKHKDGAMATDLLAKSMHGAKIHLGRRTYDAVWLLAKFIRLTLQQFDKIESIVFCVPEMSPDIARMLRGIGQRMGIERKKIHVQDYKESYCYFMFYQPKELWQYESALFYCDKRQIKAYMLSQIAAGAKLKKQTFVTVDEVASAQMEELKAVYPVLNVEQAKMADFRFQKFIESVFEKKIVSSVFLMGEGFENNWYPNSLKVLCNGRRAFLGNNLYSKGACYTAYQRGQEELMKEQEGPVYLDESKLKEQISIQLRQHGKEEWYPLVPWGRHWYEGDGQLSLIHI
;
A
#
# COMPACT_ATOMS: atom_id res chain seq x y z
N MET A 1 7.88 -23.92 18.20
CA MET A 1 6.69 -23.22 17.67
C MET A 1 7.15 -22.48 16.45
N GLY A 2 6.53 -22.71 15.27
CA GLY A 2 6.93 -22.03 14.04
C GLY A 2 6.75 -20.52 14.18
N GLN A 3 7.68 -19.76 13.61
CA GLN A 3 7.60 -18.31 13.52
C GLN A 3 6.37 -17.94 12.67
N GLY A 4 5.56 -16.98 13.12
CA GLY A 4 4.38 -16.55 12.35
C GLY A 4 4.79 -15.73 11.13
N SER A 5 3.90 -15.67 10.12
CA SER A 5 4.16 -14.93 8.88
C SER A 5 4.03 -13.42 9.07
N ILE A 6 4.96 -12.67 8.48
CA ILE A 6 4.94 -11.21 8.38
C ILE A 6 4.32 -10.85 7.03
N ILE A 7 3.20 -10.11 7.02
CA ILE A 7 2.36 -9.93 5.84
C ILE A 7 2.25 -8.46 5.45
N GLY A 8 2.42 -8.18 4.15
CA GLY A 8 1.98 -6.98 3.47
C GLY A 8 0.73 -7.28 2.65
N TYR A 9 -0.37 -6.60 2.92
CA TYR A 9 -1.66 -6.82 2.29
C TYR A 9 -2.11 -5.55 1.57
N ASP A 10 -1.93 -5.51 0.25
CA ASP A 10 -2.46 -4.46 -0.60
C ASP A 10 -3.94 -4.69 -0.85
N LEU A 11 -4.77 -3.67 -0.63
CA LEU A 11 -6.21 -3.71 -0.77
C LEU A 11 -6.74 -2.47 -1.48
N SER A 12 -7.32 -2.67 -2.66
CA SER A 12 -8.04 -1.66 -3.43
C SER A 12 -9.44 -2.15 -3.81
N GLU A 13 -10.23 -1.32 -4.49
CA GLU A 13 -11.53 -1.77 -5.03
C GLU A 13 -11.39 -2.82 -6.14
N GLU A 14 -10.29 -2.81 -6.87
CA GLU A 14 -10.02 -3.76 -7.94
C GLU A 14 -9.69 -5.14 -7.39
N GLY A 15 -8.97 -5.19 -6.25
CA GLY A 15 -8.51 -6.45 -5.69
C GLY A 15 -7.55 -6.32 -4.54
N CYS A 16 -6.95 -7.45 -4.19
CA CYS A 16 -5.86 -7.49 -3.21
C CYS A 16 -4.64 -8.21 -3.77
N GLN A 17 -3.48 -7.88 -3.22
CA GLN A 17 -2.22 -8.59 -3.41
C GLN A 17 -1.59 -8.85 -2.03
N ILE A 18 -0.97 -10.00 -1.88
CA ILE A 18 -0.42 -10.44 -0.60
C ILE A 18 1.06 -10.75 -0.78
N SER A 19 1.89 -10.09 0.01
CA SER A 19 3.31 -10.44 0.12
C SER A 19 3.62 -10.89 1.55
N TYR A 20 4.50 -11.87 1.67
CA TYR A 20 5.01 -12.33 2.96
C TYR A 20 6.53 -12.26 2.96
N TYR A 21 7.13 -12.02 4.13
CA TYR A 21 8.58 -11.94 4.25
C TYR A 21 9.19 -13.34 4.20
N ASN A 22 10.05 -13.57 3.21
CA ASN A 22 10.79 -14.82 3.07
C ASN A 22 12.14 -14.68 3.77
N GLU A 23 12.28 -15.29 4.95
CA GLU A 23 13.50 -15.23 5.76
C GLU A 23 14.74 -15.82 5.06
N ALA A 24 14.55 -16.79 4.17
CA ALA A 24 15.67 -17.42 3.46
C ALA A 24 16.25 -16.52 2.36
N GLN A 25 15.41 -15.67 1.76
CA GLN A 25 15.80 -14.73 0.71
C GLN A 25 16.03 -13.32 1.23
N HIS A 26 15.63 -13.03 2.48
CA HIS A 26 15.65 -11.70 3.10
C HIS A 26 14.85 -10.65 2.32
N GLU A 27 13.77 -11.06 1.66
CA GLU A 27 12.90 -10.18 0.87
C GLU A 27 11.44 -10.64 0.87
N PRO A 28 10.48 -9.74 0.59
CA PRO A 28 9.10 -10.10 0.40
C PRO A 28 8.86 -10.90 -0.88
N GLU A 29 8.14 -11.99 -0.73
CA GLU A 29 7.62 -12.80 -1.83
C GLU A 29 6.11 -12.61 -1.96
N THR A 30 5.61 -12.43 -3.20
CA THR A 30 4.19 -12.19 -3.45
C THR A 30 3.50 -13.50 -3.82
N VAL A 31 2.38 -13.75 -3.16
CA VAL A 31 1.54 -14.91 -3.42
C VAL A 31 0.92 -14.84 -4.81
N LYS A 32 0.94 -15.95 -5.52
CA LYS A 32 0.23 -16.11 -6.79
C LYS A 32 -1.05 -16.90 -6.56
N ASN A 33 -2.11 -16.52 -7.26
CA ASN A 33 -3.32 -17.31 -7.33
C ASN A 33 -3.11 -18.56 -8.20
N GLU A 34 -4.12 -19.40 -8.32
CA GLU A 34 -4.07 -20.63 -9.13
C GLU A 34 -3.81 -20.38 -10.63
N SER A 35 -4.17 -19.20 -11.12
CA SER A 35 -3.90 -18.76 -12.50
C SER A 35 -2.50 -18.19 -12.71
N GLY A 36 -1.69 -18.12 -11.65
CA GLY A 36 -0.34 -17.56 -11.68
C GLY A 36 -0.28 -16.03 -11.60
N GLU A 37 -1.41 -15.35 -11.35
CA GLU A 37 -1.51 -13.91 -11.19
C GLU A 37 -1.33 -13.51 -9.74
N TYR A 38 -0.80 -12.31 -9.51
CA TYR A 38 -0.61 -11.78 -8.15
C TYR A 38 -1.88 -11.15 -7.57
N GLN A 39 -2.78 -10.65 -8.42
CA GLN A 39 -3.98 -9.94 -8.00
C GLN A 39 -5.16 -10.89 -7.85
N ILE A 40 -5.86 -10.78 -6.72
CA ILE A 40 -7.11 -11.46 -6.45
C ILE A 40 -8.22 -10.39 -6.49
N PRO A 41 -9.16 -10.43 -7.44
CA PRO A 41 -10.24 -9.46 -7.52
C PRO A 41 -11.05 -9.36 -6.22
N LEU A 42 -11.41 -8.14 -5.79
CA LEU A 42 -12.20 -7.91 -4.58
C LEU A 42 -13.67 -8.24 -4.80
N VAL A 43 -13.93 -9.50 -5.03
CA VAL A 43 -15.26 -10.07 -5.24
C VAL A 43 -15.45 -11.27 -4.32
N ILE A 44 -16.58 -11.30 -3.62
CA ILE A 44 -16.98 -12.45 -2.81
C ILE A 44 -18.35 -12.95 -3.24
N GLY A 45 -18.50 -14.24 -3.33
CA GLY A 45 -19.75 -14.90 -3.71
C GLY A 45 -20.11 -16.03 -2.76
N CYS A 46 -21.39 -16.40 -2.77
CA CYS A 46 -21.90 -17.51 -2.02
C CYS A 46 -22.84 -18.35 -2.88
N LYS A 47 -22.64 -19.69 -2.85
CA LYS A 47 -23.52 -20.66 -3.50
C LYS A 47 -23.59 -21.90 -2.63
N ASN A 48 -24.81 -22.37 -2.30
CA ASN A 48 -25.02 -23.56 -1.46
C ASN A 48 -24.23 -23.51 -0.13
N ASP A 49 -24.22 -22.36 0.56
CA ASP A 49 -23.46 -22.08 1.77
C ASP A 49 -21.92 -22.16 1.65
N ALA A 50 -21.38 -22.45 0.46
CA ALA A 50 -19.95 -22.34 0.17
C ALA A 50 -19.58 -20.91 -0.29
N TRP A 51 -18.41 -20.43 0.14
CA TRP A 51 -17.91 -19.10 -0.15
C TRP A 51 -16.80 -19.15 -1.18
N TYR A 52 -16.85 -18.24 -2.13
CA TYR A 52 -15.92 -18.11 -3.25
C TYR A 52 -15.39 -16.69 -3.32
N ILE A 53 -14.16 -16.50 -3.79
CA ILE A 53 -13.53 -15.19 -3.93
C ILE A 53 -12.93 -15.01 -5.33
N GLY A 54 -12.68 -13.76 -5.73
CA GLY A 54 -12.01 -13.42 -6.97
C GLY A 54 -12.73 -13.97 -8.22
N GLU A 55 -11.96 -14.49 -9.16
CA GLU A 55 -12.50 -15.03 -10.43
C GLU A 55 -13.41 -16.25 -10.24
N GLU A 56 -13.17 -17.05 -9.21
CA GLU A 56 -14.04 -18.15 -8.87
C GLU A 56 -15.46 -17.67 -8.49
N ALA A 57 -15.54 -16.60 -7.67
CA ALA A 57 -16.82 -15.97 -7.32
C ALA A 57 -17.54 -15.41 -8.56
N ARG A 58 -16.82 -14.77 -9.48
CA ARG A 58 -17.36 -14.28 -10.76
C ARG A 58 -17.89 -15.42 -11.62
N SER A 59 -17.16 -16.53 -11.69
CA SER A 59 -17.57 -17.72 -12.45
C SER A 59 -18.85 -18.32 -11.88
N HIS A 60 -18.93 -18.50 -10.56
CA HIS A 60 -20.13 -19.04 -9.90
C HIS A 60 -21.33 -18.12 -10.01
N ALA A 61 -21.14 -16.80 -10.02
CA ALA A 61 -22.23 -15.84 -10.19
C ALA A 61 -22.89 -15.86 -11.57
N LYS A 62 -22.24 -16.41 -12.60
CA LYS A 62 -22.83 -16.61 -13.94
C LYS A 62 -23.87 -17.70 -13.96
N HIS A 63 -23.96 -18.57 -12.95
CA HIS A 63 -24.95 -19.65 -12.85
C HIS A 63 -26.19 -19.19 -12.07
N LYS A 64 -27.34 -19.83 -12.36
CA LYS A 64 -28.68 -19.42 -11.91
C LYS A 64 -28.88 -19.19 -10.41
N ASP A 65 -28.04 -19.80 -9.55
CA ASP A 65 -28.12 -19.72 -8.09
C ASP A 65 -26.89 -19.03 -7.45
N GLY A 66 -26.04 -18.42 -8.26
CA GLY A 66 -24.87 -17.71 -7.77
C GLY A 66 -25.15 -16.24 -7.47
N ALA A 67 -24.70 -15.76 -6.33
CA ALA A 67 -24.73 -14.35 -5.97
C ALA A 67 -23.33 -13.87 -5.62
N MET A 68 -22.98 -12.65 -6.03
CA MET A 68 -21.69 -12.03 -5.70
C MET A 68 -21.85 -10.60 -5.22
N ALA A 69 -20.88 -10.13 -4.45
CA ALA A 69 -20.73 -8.76 -4.00
C ALA A 69 -19.45 -8.16 -4.53
N THR A 70 -19.53 -6.93 -4.99
CA THR A 70 -18.44 -6.05 -5.47
C THR A 70 -18.43 -4.74 -4.68
N ASP A 71 -17.45 -3.88 -4.94
CA ASP A 71 -17.30 -2.58 -4.30
C ASP A 71 -17.29 -2.70 -2.76
N LEU A 72 -16.62 -3.74 -2.27
CA LEU A 72 -16.66 -4.12 -0.85
C LEU A 72 -16.01 -3.07 0.04
N LEU A 73 -14.93 -2.44 -0.41
CA LEU A 73 -14.23 -1.42 0.37
C LEU A 73 -15.10 -0.17 0.53
N ALA A 74 -15.61 0.40 -0.57
CA ALA A 74 -16.50 1.55 -0.55
C ALA A 74 -17.80 1.26 0.24
N LYS A 75 -18.43 0.12 0.00
CA LYS A 75 -19.64 -0.29 0.72
C LYS A 75 -19.40 -0.47 2.22
N SER A 76 -18.23 -0.97 2.60
CA SER A 76 -17.83 -1.10 4.01
C SER A 76 -17.66 0.26 4.68
N MET A 77 -17.07 1.22 3.98
CA MET A 77 -16.90 2.59 4.49
C MET A 77 -18.24 3.30 4.74
N HIS A 78 -19.26 2.98 3.95
CA HIS A 78 -20.61 3.54 4.11
C HIS A 78 -21.52 2.71 5.03
N GLY A 79 -21.02 1.64 5.66
CA GLY A 79 -21.82 0.76 6.53
C GLY A 79 -22.97 0.08 5.77
N ALA A 80 -22.80 -0.19 4.49
CA ALA A 80 -23.86 -0.75 3.66
C ALA A 80 -24.19 -2.20 4.01
N LYS A 81 -25.44 -2.58 3.76
CA LYS A 81 -25.89 -3.97 3.78
C LYS A 81 -26.00 -4.50 2.37
N ILE A 82 -25.51 -5.71 2.14
CA ILE A 82 -25.42 -6.36 0.84
C ILE A 82 -26.30 -7.61 0.84
N HIS A 83 -27.17 -7.71 -0.17
CA HIS A 83 -27.99 -8.89 -0.39
C HIS A 83 -27.22 -9.91 -1.22
N LEU A 84 -26.98 -11.10 -0.68
CA LEU A 84 -26.41 -12.24 -1.39
C LEU A 84 -27.41 -13.41 -1.34
N GLY A 85 -28.04 -13.69 -2.47
CA GLY A 85 -29.10 -14.65 -2.53
C GLY A 85 -30.28 -14.28 -1.63
N ARG A 86 -30.60 -15.14 -0.67
CA ARG A 86 -31.70 -14.92 0.28
C ARG A 86 -31.28 -14.24 1.61
N ARG A 87 -30.01 -13.98 1.79
CA ARG A 87 -29.46 -13.41 3.04
C ARG A 87 -28.91 -12.01 2.84
N THR A 88 -28.96 -11.24 3.89
CA THR A 88 -28.38 -9.88 3.94
C THR A 88 -27.19 -9.90 4.89
N TYR A 89 -26.09 -9.34 4.45
CA TYR A 89 -24.83 -9.28 5.18
C TYR A 89 -24.39 -7.82 5.34
N ASP A 90 -23.68 -7.54 6.41
CA ASP A 90 -22.94 -6.30 6.58
C ASP A 90 -21.71 -6.30 5.65
N ALA A 91 -21.44 -5.16 4.97
CA ALA A 91 -20.35 -5.07 4.02
C ALA A 91 -18.98 -5.29 4.70
N VAL A 92 -18.79 -4.76 5.92
CA VAL A 92 -17.54 -4.97 6.68
C VAL A 92 -17.36 -6.45 7.04
N TRP A 93 -18.46 -7.16 7.32
CA TRP A 93 -18.40 -8.60 7.57
C TRP A 93 -17.98 -9.38 6.31
N LEU A 94 -18.51 -9.00 5.15
CA LEU A 94 -18.11 -9.63 3.86
C LEU A 94 -16.65 -9.32 3.53
N LEU A 95 -16.20 -8.09 3.73
CA LEU A 95 -14.80 -7.72 3.55
C LEU A 95 -13.88 -8.52 4.49
N ALA A 96 -14.25 -8.64 5.76
CA ALA A 96 -13.50 -9.45 6.73
C ALA A 96 -13.46 -10.94 6.33
N LYS A 97 -14.56 -11.45 5.78
CA LYS A 97 -14.64 -12.83 5.27
C LYS A 97 -13.73 -13.01 4.07
N PHE A 98 -13.73 -12.06 3.11
CA PHE A 98 -12.82 -12.04 1.97
C PHE A 98 -11.35 -12.07 2.40
N ILE A 99 -10.95 -11.15 3.28
CA ILE A 99 -9.57 -11.07 3.81
C ILE A 99 -9.18 -12.37 4.50
N ARG A 100 -10.06 -12.97 5.29
CA ARG A 100 -9.79 -14.25 5.95
C ARG A 100 -9.58 -15.38 4.94
N LEU A 101 -10.39 -15.44 3.86
CA LEU A 101 -10.26 -16.47 2.84
C LEU A 101 -8.96 -16.34 2.04
N THR A 102 -8.55 -15.11 1.71
CA THR A 102 -7.27 -14.87 1.01
C THR A 102 -6.05 -15.18 1.88
N LEU A 103 -6.16 -15.10 3.20
CA LEU A 103 -5.10 -15.37 4.14
C LEU A 103 -5.11 -16.78 4.74
N GLN A 104 -6.03 -17.66 4.33
CA GLN A 104 -6.18 -19.00 4.89
C GLN A 104 -4.96 -19.93 4.70
N GLN A 105 -4.09 -19.60 3.74
CA GLN A 105 -2.85 -20.35 3.51
C GLN A 105 -1.76 -20.11 4.57
N PHE A 106 -1.93 -19.10 5.43
CA PHE A 106 -1.00 -18.80 6.51
C PHE A 106 -1.53 -19.33 7.83
N ASP A 107 -0.86 -20.32 8.41
CA ASP A 107 -1.29 -20.96 9.67
C ASP A 107 -1.33 -19.96 10.83
N LYS A 108 -0.35 -19.07 10.89
CA LYS A 108 -0.24 -18.03 11.91
C LYS A 108 0.30 -16.75 11.30
N ILE A 109 -0.39 -15.65 11.54
CA ILE A 109 0.07 -14.31 11.16
C ILE A 109 0.64 -13.64 12.39
N GLU A 110 1.92 -13.28 12.34
CA GLU A 110 2.60 -12.56 13.41
C GLU A 110 2.32 -11.07 13.35
N SER A 111 2.45 -10.48 12.17
CA SER A 111 2.17 -9.07 11.92
C SER A 111 1.59 -8.86 10.53
N ILE A 112 0.76 -7.84 10.39
CA ILE A 112 0.16 -7.47 9.10
C ILE A 112 0.16 -5.95 8.93
N VAL A 113 0.53 -5.51 7.73
CA VAL A 113 0.35 -4.14 7.28
C VAL A 113 -0.62 -4.14 6.11
N PHE A 114 -1.78 -3.52 6.31
CA PHE A 114 -2.71 -3.23 5.23
C PHE A 114 -2.25 -1.98 4.48
N CYS A 115 -2.20 -2.07 3.17
CA CYS A 115 -1.90 -0.96 2.28
C CYS A 115 -3.14 -0.63 1.46
N VAL A 116 -3.50 0.65 1.40
CA VAL A 116 -4.68 1.15 0.67
C VAL A 116 -4.29 2.32 -0.22
N PRO A 117 -5.05 2.61 -1.31
CA PRO A 117 -4.74 3.74 -2.18
C PRO A 117 -4.71 5.09 -1.44
N GLU A 118 -5.68 5.33 -0.56
CA GLU A 118 -5.82 6.54 0.23
C GLU A 118 -6.15 6.21 1.68
N MET A 119 -5.40 6.80 2.60
CA MET A 119 -5.58 6.57 4.04
C MET A 119 -6.66 7.51 4.61
N SER A 120 -7.51 6.95 5.47
CA SER A 120 -8.37 7.72 6.35
C SER A 120 -8.42 7.07 7.74
N PRO A 121 -8.73 7.84 8.80
CA PRO A 121 -8.89 7.28 10.15
C PRO A 121 -9.95 6.18 10.23
N ASP A 122 -11.00 6.25 9.43
CA ASP A 122 -12.07 5.26 9.42
C ASP A 122 -11.66 3.96 8.73
N ILE A 123 -10.94 4.04 7.59
CA ILE A 123 -10.32 2.88 6.95
C ILE A 123 -9.33 2.21 7.92
N ALA A 124 -8.47 2.99 8.56
CA ALA A 124 -7.50 2.47 9.52
C ALA A 124 -8.18 1.74 10.69
N ARG A 125 -9.24 2.34 11.25
CA ARG A 125 -10.02 1.73 12.34
C ARG A 125 -10.69 0.44 11.90
N MET A 126 -11.31 0.43 10.73
CA MET A 126 -12.00 -0.72 10.16
C MET A 126 -11.03 -1.90 9.92
N LEU A 127 -9.91 -1.66 9.23
CA LEU A 127 -8.95 -2.72 8.90
C LEU A 127 -8.23 -3.25 10.15
N ARG A 128 -7.88 -2.38 11.12
CA ARG A 128 -7.38 -2.82 12.43
C ARG A 128 -8.39 -3.70 13.14
N GLY A 129 -9.68 -3.33 13.15
CA GLY A 129 -10.75 -4.14 13.73
C GLY A 129 -10.92 -5.50 13.05
N ILE A 130 -10.73 -5.58 11.73
CA ILE A 130 -10.73 -6.85 10.98
C ILE A 130 -9.55 -7.71 11.41
N GLY A 131 -8.34 -7.18 11.45
CA GLY A 131 -7.15 -7.92 11.87
C GLY A 131 -7.25 -8.45 13.31
N GLN A 132 -7.80 -7.66 14.24
CA GLN A 132 -8.03 -8.11 15.61
C GLN A 132 -9.02 -9.29 15.69
N ARG A 133 -10.11 -9.27 14.89
CA ARG A 133 -11.07 -10.39 14.80
C ARG A 133 -10.46 -11.66 14.18
N MET A 134 -9.33 -11.53 13.50
CA MET A 134 -8.53 -12.67 13.00
C MET A 134 -7.57 -13.22 14.05
N GLY A 135 -7.51 -12.61 15.24
CA GLY A 135 -6.63 -13.03 16.34
C GLY A 135 -5.24 -12.39 16.31
N ILE A 136 -5.01 -11.40 15.45
CA ILE A 136 -3.74 -10.68 15.41
C ILE A 136 -3.70 -9.61 16.50
N GLU A 137 -2.61 -9.51 17.24
CA GLU A 137 -2.44 -8.53 18.31
C GLU A 137 -2.51 -7.10 17.75
N ARG A 138 -3.25 -6.19 18.41
CA ARG A 138 -3.51 -4.81 17.93
C ARG A 138 -2.23 -4.06 17.53
N LYS A 139 -1.16 -4.18 18.31
CA LYS A 139 0.13 -3.53 18.03
C LYS A 139 0.88 -4.09 16.82
N LYS A 140 0.48 -5.27 16.35
CA LYS A 140 1.03 -5.95 15.17
C LYS A 140 0.20 -5.69 13.89
N ILE A 141 -0.84 -4.84 13.98
CA ILE A 141 -1.70 -4.48 12.84
C ILE A 141 -1.48 -3.01 12.52
N HIS A 142 -0.97 -2.73 11.32
CA HIS A 142 -0.79 -1.37 10.83
C HIS A 142 -1.55 -1.16 9.53
N VAL A 143 -1.81 0.10 9.21
CA VAL A 143 -2.47 0.49 7.95
C VAL A 143 -1.71 1.68 7.41
N GLN A 144 -1.40 1.66 6.12
CA GLN A 144 -0.66 2.71 5.42
C GLN A 144 -1.23 2.95 4.03
N ASP A 145 -0.84 4.04 3.38
CA ASP A 145 -1.21 4.32 2.01
C ASP A 145 -0.16 3.83 0.99
N TYR A 146 -0.47 4.00 -0.29
CA TYR A 146 0.41 3.63 -1.39
C TYR A 146 1.72 4.44 -1.41
N LYS A 147 1.70 5.69 -0.96
CA LYS A 147 2.90 6.53 -0.90
C LYS A 147 3.88 6.01 0.15
N GLU A 148 3.36 5.67 1.32
CA GLU A 148 4.18 5.05 2.38
C GLU A 148 4.71 3.68 1.94
N SER A 149 3.89 2.83 1.31
CA SER A 149 4.33 1.55 0.76
C SER A 149 5.42 1.70 -0.28
N TYR A 150 5.28 2.66 -1.20
CA TYR A 150 6.33 2.94 -2.17
C TYR A 150 7.63 3.36 -1.50
N CYS A 151 7.55 4.22 -0.50
CA CYS A 151 8.72 4.67 0.25
C CYS A 151 9.45 3.50 0.94
N TYR A 152 8.70 2.65 1.67
CA TYR A 152 9.29 1.47 2.32
C TYR A 152 9.84 0.45 1.33
N PHE A 153 9.19 0.26 0.18
CA PHE A 153 9.77 -0.56 -0.88
C PHE A 153 11.13 -0.01 -1.33
N MET A 154 11.25 1.32 -1.52
CA MET A 154 12.49 1.96 -1.96
C MET A 154 13.61 1.90 -0.92
N PHE A 155 13.31 1.91 0.37
CA PHE A 155 14.32 1.80 1.43
C PHE A 155 15.14 0.51 1.37
N TYR A 156 14.53 -0.56 0.85
CA TYR A 156 15.18 -1.85 0.68
C TYR A 156 15.75 -2.07 -0.73
N GLN A 157 15.65 -1.06 -1.62
CA GLN A 157 16.31 -1.12 -2.92
C GLN A 157 17.74 -0.60 -2.85
N PRO A 158 18.61 -0.99 -3.81
CA PRO A 158 19.95 -0.41 -3.92
C PRO A 158 19.90 1.12 -3.92
N LYS A 159 20.82 1.75 -3.17
CA LYS A 159 20.84 3.21 -2.97
C LYS A 159 20.90 4.01 -4.27
N GLU A 160 21.49 3.44 -5.31
CA GLU A 160 21.59 4.03 -6.64
C GLU A 160 20.23 4.30 -7.27
N LEU A 161 19.18 3.55 -6.91
CA LEU A 161 17.83 3.72 -7.44
C LEU A 161 17.10 4.94 -6.83
N TRP A 162 17.56 5.44 -5.71
CA TRP A 162 16.98 6.58 -5.01
C TRP A 162 18.02 7.52 -4.39
N GLN A 163 19.21 7.54 -4.99
CA GLN A 163 20.29 8.48 -4.63
C GLN A 163 19.85 9.94 -4.85
N TYR A 164 19.15 10.16 -5.94
CA TYR A 164 18.39 11.39 -6.22
C TYR A 164 16.90 11.10 -6.09
N GLU A 165 16.06 11.81 -6.81
CA GLU A 165 14.63 11.54 -6.83
C GLU A 165 14.31 10.18 -7.49
N SER A 166 13.22 9.54 -7.06
CA SER A 166 12.66 8.36 -7.72
C SER A 166 11.20 8.63 -8.05
N ALA A 167 10.81 8.37 -9.31
CA ALA A 167 9.46 8.62 -9.78
C ALA A 167 8.63 7.34 -9.85
N LEU A 168 7.34 7.46 -9.51
CA LEU A 168 6.36 6.42 -9.74
C LEU A 168 5.21 7.02 -10.55
N PHE A 169 4.92 6.42 -11.70
CA PHE A 169 3.73 6.71 -12.48
C PHE A 169 2.70 5.63 -12.21
N TYR A 170 1.55 6.04 -11.69
CA TYR A 170 0.39 5.17 -11.54
C TYR A 170 -0.60 5.47 -12.65
N CYS A 171 -0.94 4.49 -13.45
CA CYS A 171 -1.89 4.61 -14.53
C CYS A 171 -3.07 3.66 -14.32
N ASP A 172 -4.26 4.22 -14.18
CA ASP A 172 -5.50 3.48 -14.38
C ASP A 172 -5.95 3.61 -15.85
N LYS A 173 -7.14 3.12 -16.18
CA LYS A 173 -7.70 3.20 -17.56
C LYS A 173 -8.17 4.59 -17.95
N ARG A 174 -7.97 5.64 -17.13
CA ARG A 174 -8.52 6.99 -17.35
C ARG A 174 -7.54 8.11 -17.09
N GLN A 175 -6.62 7.92 -16.14
CA GLN A 175 -5.69 8.97 -15.71
C GLN A 175 -4.30 8.40 -15.41
N ILE A 176 -3.31 9.28 -15.48
CA ILE A 176 -1.97 9.00 -14.99
C ILE A 176 -1.67 9.99 -13.86
N LYS A 177 -1.18 9.49 -12.75
CA LYS A 177 -0.65 10.26 -11.63
C LYS A 177 0.86 10.03 -11.54
N ALA A 178 1.61 11.09 -11.26
CA ALA A 178 3.05 11.02 -11.02
C ALA A 178 3.35 11.33 -9.56
N TYR A 179 4.04 10.41 -8.90
CA TYR A 179 4.54 10.56 -7.55
C TYR A 179 6.06 10.68 -7.58
N MET A 180 6.60 11.54 -6.73
CA MET A 180 8.04 11.76 -6.60
C MET A 180 8.48 11.47 -5.17
N LEU A 181 9.41 10.54 -5.04
CA LEU A 181 10.12 10.28 -3.80
C LEU A 181 11.34 11.19 -3.75
N SER A 182 11.42 12.00 -2.69
CA SER A 182 12.48 12.99 -2.48
C SER A 182 13.05 12.91 -1.07
N GLN A 183 14.37 13.13 -0.94
CA GLN A 183 15.02 13.21 0.37
C GLN A 183 14.92 14.65 0.88
N ILE A 184 14.54 14.80 2.14
CA ILE A 184 14.52 16.09 2.82
C ILE A 184 15.83 16.27 3.60
N ALA A 185 16.48 17.40 3.42
CA ALA A 185 17.65 17.75 4.22
C ALA A 185 17.27 17.85 5.71
N ALA A 186 17.89 17.00 6.53
CA ALA A 186 17.73 17.09 7.97
C ALA A 186 18.33 18.40 8.50
N GLY A 187 17.59 19.11 9.37
CA GLY A 187 18.11 20.28 10.08
C GLY A 187 19.34 19.92 10.94
N ALA A 188 20.11 20.94 11.34
CA ALA A 188 21.39 20.77 12.03
C ALA A 188 21.37 19.86 13.28
N LYS A 189 20.20 19.68 13.92
CA LYS A 189 20.01 18.84 15.11
C LYS A 189 19.88 17.34 14.79
N LEU A 190 19.52 16.96 13.56
CA LEU A 190 19.19 15.58 13.15
C LEU A 190 20.16 15.07 12.06
N LYS A 191 21.43 15.44 12.11
CA LYS A 191 22.46 15.18 11.09
C LYS A 191 22.64 13.71 10.68
N LYS A 192 22.14 12.75 11.47
CA LYS A 192 22.26 11.32 11.18
C LYS A 192 21.01 10.73 10.56
N GLN A 193 19.89 11.47 10.49
CA GLN A 193 18.61 10.95 10.03
C GLN A 193 18.31 11.41 8.61
N THR A 194 17.91 10.48 7.74
CA THR A 194 17.41 10.78 6.41
C THR A 194 15.88 10.77 6.45
N PHE A 195 15.27 11.91 6.13
CA PHE A 195 13.84 12.00 5.93
C PHE A 195 13.50 11.91 4.45
N VAL A 196 12.41 11.26 4.14
CA VAL A 196 11.94 11.02 2.76
C VAL A 196 10.46 11.33 2.67
N THR A 197 10.05 12.02 1.61
CA THR A 197 8.64 12.23 1.25
C THR A 197 8.30 11.56 -0.07
N VAL A 198 7.01 11.32 -0.27
CA VAL A 198 6.44 10.92 -1.56
C VAL A 198 5.26 11.83 -1.84
N ASP A 199 5.41 12.70 -2.83
CA ASP A 199 4.41 13.71 -3.17
C ASP A 199 3.79 13.42 -4.54
N GLU A 200 2.47 13.62 -4.70
CA GLU A 200 1.84 13.67 -6.01
C GLU A 200 2.24 15.01 -6.66
N VAL A 201 3.08 14.93 -7.71
CA VAL A 201 3.64 16.12 -8.36
C VAL A 201 2.88 16.55 -9.61
N ALA A 202 2.14 15.63 -10.22
CA ALA A 202 1.31 15.90 -11.40
C ALA A 202 0.26 14.81 -11.61
N SER A 203 -0.82 15.18 -12.29
CA SER A 203 -1.82 14.22 -12.80
C SER A 203 -2.34 14.65 -14.16
N ALA A 204 -2.74 13.71 -15.00
CA ALA A 204 -3.31 13.95 -16.31
C ALA A 204 -4.43 12.98 -16.64
N GLN A 205 -5.52 13.48 -17.21
CA GLN A 205 -6.58 12.64 -17.76
C GLN A 205 -6.13 12.07 -19.10
N MET A 206 -6.33 10.77 -19.30
CA MET A 206 -5.89 10.01 -20.47
C MET A 206 -7.11 9.35 -21.13
N GLU A 207 -7.96 10.16 -21.76
CA GLU A 207 -9.19 9.67 -22.40
C GLU A 207 -8.92 8.66 -23.52
N GLU A 208 -7.75 8.74 -24.16
CA GLU A 208 -7.30 7.82 -25.20
C GLU A 208 -7.17 6.38 -24.69
N LEU A 209 -6.86 6.20 -23.39
CA LEU A 209 -6.71 4.87 -22.80
C LEU A 209 -8.01 4.07 -22.83
N LYS A 210 -9.16 4.72 -22.81
CA LYS A 210 -10.45 4.04 -22.95
C LYS A 210 -10.58 3.27 -24.26
N ALA A 211 -9.99 3.77 -25.32
CA ALA A 211 -10.01 3.14 -26.64
C ALA A 211 -8.88 2.13 -26.82
N VAL A 212 -7.89 2.09 -25.95
CA VAL A 212 -6.79 1.12 -25.95
C VAL A 212 -7.26 -0.22 -25.33
N TYR A 213 -8.29 -0.21 -24.50
CA TYR A 213 -8.81 -1.38 -23.78
C TYR A 213 -10.22 -1.75 -24.22
N PRO A 214 -10.54 -3.05 -24.29
CA PRO A 214 -9.67 -4.24 -24.22
C PRO A 214 -8.92 -4.53 -25.52
N VAL A 215 -9.24 -3.82 -26.60
CA VAL A 215 -8.64 -3.98 -27.94
C VAL A 215 -7.79 -2.76 -28.25
N LEU A 216 -6.53 -2.98 -28.59
CA LEU A 216 -5.57 -1.94 -28.91
C LEU A 216 -5.95 -1.22 -30.22
N ASN A 217 -6.41 0.03 -30.12
CA ASN A 217 -6.52 0.93 -31.26
C ASN A 217 -5.17 1.63 -31.49
N VAL A 218 -4.51 1.33 -32.63
CA VAL A 218 -3.15 1.77 -32.91
C VAL A 218 -3.01 3.29 -32.96
N GLU A 219 -3.99 4.02 -33.49
CA GLU A 219 -3.93 5.49 -33.55
C GLU A 219 -4.11 6.11 -32.16
N GLN A 220 -5.08 5.65 -31.41
CA GLN A 220 -5.29 6.08 -30.02
C GLN A 220 -4.09 5.76 -29.13
N ALA A 221 -3.46 4.60 -29.33
CA ALA A 221 -2.24 4.21 -28.63
C ALA A 221 -1.08 5.19 -28.93
N LYS A 222 -0.90 5.61 -30.19
CA LYS A 222 0.12 6.61 -30.55
C LYS A 222 -0.17 7.97 -29.91
N MET A 223 -1.43 8.38 -29.87
CA MET A 223 -1.81 9.64 -29.19
C MET A 223 -1.57 9.56 -27.69
N ALA A 224 -1.95 8.46 -27.05
CA ALA A 224 -1.70 8.22 -25.64
C ALA A 224 -0.19 8.24 -25.32
N ASP A 225 0.64 7.54 -26.13
CA ASP A 225 2.10 7.53 -25.98
C ASP A 225 2.68 8.95 -26.10
N PHE A 226 2.27 9.73 -27.11
CA PHE A 226 2.72 11.11 -27.27
C PHE A 226 2.33 11.99 -26.07
N ARG A 227 1.09 11.89 -25.58
CA ARG A 227 0.66 12.63 -24.39
C ARG A 227 1.44 12.22 -23.16
N PHE A 228 1.65 10.92 -22.95
CA PHE A 228 2.42 10.41 -21.85
C PHE A 228 3.86 10.88 -21.91
N GLN A 229 4.49 10.89 -23.11
CA GLN A 229 5.83 11.44 -23.30
C GLN A 229 5.89 12.91 -22.83
N LYS A 230 4.94 13.74 -23.24
CA LYS A 230 4.87 15.15 -22.83
C LYS A 230 4.65 15.32 -21.33
N PHE A 231 3.85 14.45 -20.74
CA PHE A 231 3.63 14.42 -19.28
C PHE A 231 4.94 14.07 -18.55
N ILE A 232 5.67 13.05 -18.98
CA ILE A 232 6.98 12.68 -18.41
C ILE A 232 7.97 13.85 -18.51
N GLU A 233 8.08 14.50 -19.67
CA GLU A 233 8.97 15.65 -19.90
C GLU A 233 8.66 16.77 -18.90
N SER A 234 7.39 17.07 -18.66
CA SER A 234 6.97 18.09 -17.69
C SER A 234 7.28 17.70 -16.23
N VAL A 235 7.06 16.43 -15.88
CA VAL A 235 7.35 15.91 -14.53
C VAL A 235 8.84 15.94 -14.21
N PHE A 236 9.69 15.69 -15.21
CA PHE A 236 11.13 15.61 -15.05
C PHE A 236 11.85 16.93 -15.28
N GLU A 237 11.12 18.00 -15.61
CA GLU A 237 11.73 19.32 -15.81
C GLU A 237 12.54 19.76 -14.58
N LYS A 238 13.84 20.05 -14.77
CA LYS A 238 14.78 20.47 -13.71
C LYS A 238 14.98 19.45 -12.58
N LYS A 239 14.65 18.18 -12.79
CA LYS A 239 14.82 17.13 -11.79
C LYS A 239 15.83 16.09 -12.24
N ILE A 240 16.58 15.56 -11.26
CA ILE A 240 17.47 14.42 -11.47
C ILE A 240 16.79 13.19 -10.89
N VAL A 241 16.31 12.32 -11.77
CA VAL A 241 15.57 11.11 -11.40
C VAL A 241 16.45 9.89 -11.59
N SER A 242 16.67 9.13 -10.53
CA SER A 242 17.51 7.92 -10.51
C SER A 242 16.79 6.71 -11.11
N SER A 243 15.52 6.53 -10.76
CA SER A 243 14.72 5.40 -11.21
C SER A 243 13.25 5.79 -11.42
N VAL A 244 12.56 4.96 -12.21
CA VAL A 244 11.14 5.14 -12.53
C VAL A 244 10.40 3.82 -12.34
N PHE A 245 9.24 3.87 -11.72
CA PHE A 245 8.34 2.74 -11.55
C PHE A 245 7.02 3.02 -12.26
N LEU A 246 6.56 2.06 -13.06
CA LEU A 246 5.28 2.10 -13.74
C LEU A 246 4.34 1.12 -13.06
N MET A 247 3.21 1.61 -12.55
CA MET A 247 2.24 0.86 -11.78
C MET A 247 0.82 1.07 -12.31
N GLY A 248 -0.03 0.07 -12.13
CA GLY A 248 -1.44 0.11 -12.51
C GLY A 248 -1.75 -0.55 -13.85
N GLU A 249 -3.01 -0.97 -13.99
CA GLU A 249 -3.52 -1.70 -15.18
C GLU A 249 -3.41 -0.88 -16.48
N GLY A 250 -3.36 0.45 -16.36
CA GLY A 250 -3.26 1.34 -17.52
C GLY A 250 -1.97 1.17 -18.33
N PHE A 251 -0.92 0.55 -17.77
CA PHE A 251 0.32 0.26 -18.49
C PHE A 251 0.34 -1.10 -19.20
N GLU A 252 -0.73 -1.85 -19.16
CA GLU A 252 -0.85 -3.05 -19.95
C GLU A 252 -0.88 -2.73 -21.47
N ASN A 253 -0.71 -3.76 -22.32
CA ASN A 253 -0.74 -3.71 -23.79
C ASN A 253 0.40 -2.92 -24.48
N ASN A 254 1.45 -2.52 -23.77
CA ASN A 254 2.67 -1.91 -24.34
C ASN A 254 2.42 -0.73 -25.32
N TRP A 255 1.45 0.12 -25.03
CA TRP A 255 1.03 1.24 -25.88
C TRP A 255 2.01 2.43 -25.87
N TYR A 256 3.03 2.44 -24.98
CA TYR A 256 3.93 3.56 -24.67
C TYR A 256 5.41 3.37 -25.09
N PRO A 257 5.75 2.89 -26.32
CA PRO A 257 7.13 2.57 -26.68
C PRO A 257 8.04 3.80 -26.77
N ASN A 258 7.55 4.98 -27.16
CA ASN A 258 8.34 6.21 -27.21
C ASN A 258 8.53 6.81 -25.82
N SER A 259 7.48 6.81 -24.98
CA SER A 259 7.59 7.21 -23.58
C SER A 259 8.59 6.33 -22.84
N LEU A 260 8.62 5.02 -23.09
CA LEU A 260 9.58 4.10 -22.48
C LEU A 260 11.03 4.48 -22.79
N LYS A 261 11.34 4.94 -24.02
CA LYS A 261 12.68 5.44 -24.38
C LYS A 261 13.07 6.66 -23.55
N VAL A 262 12.12 7.58 -23.33
CA VAL A 262 12.34 8.76 -22.48
C VAL A 262 12.55 8.36 -21.02
N LEU A 263 11.75 7.43 -20.51
CA LEU A 263 11.87 6.91 -19.14
C LEU A 263 13.22 6.22 -18.90
N CYS A 264 13.72 5.46 -19.87
CA CYS A 264 14.99 4.74 -19.78
C CYS A 264 16.22 5.61 -20.07
N ASN A 265 16.07 6.86 -20.48
CA ASN A 265 17.20 7.72 -20.82
C ASN A 265 17.99 8.15 -19.57
N GLY A 266 19.13 7.51 -19.33
CA GLY A 266 20.02 7.77 -18.19
C GLY A 266 19.50 7.28 -16.84
N ARG A 267 18.45 6.45 -16.80
CA ARG A 267 17.85 5.92 -15.56
C ARG A 267 17.29 4.52 -15.77
N ARG A 268 16.98 3.85 -14.68
CA ARG A 268 16.34 2.53 -14.71
C ARG A 268 14.83 2.68 -14.63
N ALA A 269 14.08 2.05 -15.56
CA ALA A 269 12.63 1.98 -15.54
C ALA A 269 12.19 0.55 -15.22
N PHE A 270 11.22 0.43 -14.33
CA PHE A 270 10.64 -0.83 -13.86
C PHE A 270 9.13 -0.83 -14.11
N LEU A 271 8.63 -1.94 -14.62
CA LEU A 271 7.22 -2.24 -14.66
C LEU A 271 6.94 -3.26 -13.58
N GLY A 272 6.06 -2.96 -12.66
CA GLY A 272 5.79 -3.84 -11.53
C GLY A 272 4.36 -3.75 -11.07
N ASN A 273 3.82 -4.87 -10.58
CA ASN A 273 2.43 -4.95 -10.13
C ASN A 273 2.29 -5.22 -8.63
N ASN A 274 3.37 -5.54 -7.91
CA ASN A 274 3.32 -5.96 -6.51
C ASN A 274 4.15 -5.07 -5.56
N LEU A 275 4.52 -3.89 -6.00
CA LEU A 275 5.34 -2.95 -5.25
C LEU A 275 4.69 -2.58 -3.90
N TYR A 276 3.36 -2.33 -3.92
CA TYR A 276 2.65 -1.87 -2.72
C TYR A 276 2.54 -2.96 -1.65
N SER A 277 2.21 -4.19 -2.03
CA SER A 277 2.19 -5.31 -1.08
C SER A 277 3.57 -5.65 -0.53
N LYS A 278 4.62 -5.56 -1.37
CA LYS A 278 6.02 -5.73 -0.93
C LYS A 278 6.45 -4.61 0.02
N GLY A 279 6.13 -3.35 -0.29
CA GLY A 279 6.42 -2.21 0.57
C GLY A 279 5.75 -2.33 1.93
N ALA A 280 4.46 -2.71 1.96
CA ALA A 280 3.75 -2.99 3.20
C ALA A 280 4.38 -4.14 4.00
N CYS A 281 4.88 -5.18 3.33
CA CYS A 281 5.59 -6.27 3.97
C CYS A 281 6.92 -5.81 4.59
N TYR A 282 7.68 -4.97 3.90
CA TYR A 282 8.89 -4.36 4.45
C TYR A 282 8.59 -3.49 5.67
N THR A 283 7.48 -2.72 5.64
CA THR A 283 7.04 -1.97 6.83
C THR A 283 6.74 -2.90 8.02
N ALA A 284 6.03 -4.01 7.78
CA ALA A 284 5.73 -4.99 8.83
C ALA A 284 6.99 -5.60 9.41
N TYR A 285 7.97 -5.95 8.57
CA TYR A 285 9.26 -6.47 8.96
C TYR A 285 10.07 -5.45 9.78
N GLN A 286 10.23 -4.21 9.27
CA GLN A 286 11.00 -3.17 9.95
C GLN A 286 10.43 -2.85 11.34
N ARG A 287 9.10 -2.69 11.45
CA ARG A 287 8.44 -2.44 12.74
C ARG A 287 8.68 -3.57 13.75
N GLY A 288 8.74 -4.82 13.29
CA GLY A 288 9.12 -5.95 14.13
C GLY A 288 10.57 -5.85 14.63
N GLN A 289 11.51 -5.42 13.79
CA GLN A 289 12.90 -5.21 14.16
C GLN A 289 13.06 -4.03 15.14
N GLU A 290 12.40 -2.90 14.89
CA GLU A 290 12.41 -1.72 15.78
C GLU A 290 11.88 -2.06 17.19
N GLU A 291 10.84 -2.88 17.29
CA GLU A 291 10.30 -3.33 18.58
C GLU A 291 11.33 -4.17 19.36
N LEU A 292 12.13 -4.99 18.65
CA LEU A 292 13.18 -5.81 19.25
C LEU A 292 14.41 -4.98 19.68
N MET A 293 14.85 -4.04 18.84
CA MET A 293 16.07 -3.26 19.07
C MET A 293 15.83 -2.00 19.91
N LYS A 294 14.59 -1.57 20.09
CA LYS A 294 14.17 -0.31 20.76
C LYS A 294 14.79 0.95 20.17
N GLU A 295 15.30 0.87 18.98
CA GLU A 295 15.91 1.98 18.23
C GLU A 295 15.36 1.99 16.81
N GLN A 296 15.11 3.18 16.27
CA GLN A 296 14.72 3.37 14.89
C GLN A 296 15.97 3.73 14.09
N GLU A 297 16.51 2.76 13.37
CA GLU A 297 17.62 2.95 12.45
C GLU A 297 17.11 3.06 11.00
N GLY A 298 17.77 3.92 10.20
CA GLY A 298 17.48 4.05 8.78
C GLY A 298 16.66 5.28 8.39
N PRO A 299 16.27 5.38 7.10
CA PRO A 299 15.49 6.49 6.58
C PRO A 299 14.05 6.44 7.11
N VAL A 300 13.43 7.62 7.23
CA VAL A 300 12.08 7.79 7.77
C VAL A 300 11.19 8.47 6.76
N TYR A 301 10.08 7.85 6.45
CA TYR A 301 9.04 8.45 5.64
C TYR A 301 8.26 9.49 6.45
N LEU A 302 8.07 10.67 5.85
CA LEU A 302 7.25 11.74 6.39
C LEU A 302 6.15 12.12 5.41
N ASP A 303 4.97 12.34 5.94
CA ASP A 303 3.81 12.93 5.28
C ASP A 303 3.15 13.98 6.18
N GLU A 304 2.01 14.52 5.78
CA GLU A 304 1.27 15.52 6.55
C GLU A 304 0.75 15.00 7.90
N SER A 305 0.61 13.68 8.04
CA SER A 305 0.09 13.03 9.25
C SER A 305 1.17 12.62 10.24
N LYS A 306 2.45 12.69 9.87
CA LYS A 306 3.59 12.26 10.69
C LYS A 306 4.34 13.41 11.30
N LEU A 307 4.71 13.25 12.55
CA LEU A 307 5.46 14.27 13.28
C LEU A 307 6.92 14.32 12.83
N LYS A 308 7.40 15.50 12.45
CA LYS A 308 8.82 15.77 12.18
C LYS A 308 9.65 15.86 13.46
N GLU A 309 9.02 16.26 14.57
CA GLU A 309 9.62 16.36 15.88
C GLU A 309 8.80 15.56 16.89
N GLN A 310 9.48 14.92 17.84
CA GLN A 310 8.76 14.17 18.86
C GLN A 310 8.10 15.13 19.86
N ILE A 311 6.93 14.74 20.32
CA ILE A 311 6.27 15.36 21.46
C ILE A 311 6.72 14.64 22.71
N SER A 312 7.41 15.35 23.61
CA SER A 312 7.92 14.78 24.86
C SER A 312 7.47 15.60 26.05
N ILE A 313 7.33 14.95 27.19
CA ILE A 313 7.13 15.61 28.50
C ILE A 313 8.31 15.32 29.40
N GLN A 314 8.63 16.30 30.24
CA GLN A 314 9.63 16.13 31.29
C GLN A 314 8.94 15.49 32.49
N LEU A 315 9.39 14.32 32.89
CA LEU A 315 8.90 13.59 34.04
C LEU A 315 9.99 13.47 35.09
N ARG A 316 9.59 13.50 36.37
CA ARG A 316 10.49 13.20 37.47
C ARG A 316 10.28 11.78 37.92
N GLN A 317 11.17 10.87 37.55
CA GLN A 317 11.11 9.47 37.91
C GLN A 317 12.31 9.09 38.78
N HIS A 318 12.06 8.52 39.97
CA HIS A 318 13.12 8.14 40.93
C HIS A 318 14.06 9.31 41.31
N GLY A 319 13.53 10.55 41.36
CA GLY A 319 14.28 11.75 41.72
C GLY A 319 15.13 12.34 40.57
N LYS A 320 15.12 11.78 39.37
CA LYS A 320 15.76 12.30 38.18
C LYS A 320 14.73 12.85 37.21
N GLU A 321 15.07 13.94 36.55
CA GLU A 321 14.27 14.51 35.47
C GLU A 321 14.66 13.84 34.16
N GLU A 322 13.69 13.22 33.51
CA GLU A 322 13.87 12.50 32.23
C GLU A 322 12.81 12.96 31.23
N TRP A 323 13.21 13.09 29.95
CA TRP A 323 12.28 13.38 28.87
C TRP A 323 11.61 12.08 28.41
N TYR A 324 10.30 12.01 28.56
CA TYR A 324 9.53 10.87 28.10
C TYR A 324 8.85 11.20 26.77
N PRO A 325 9.11 10.45 25.68
CA PRO A 325 8.48 10.67 24.38
C PRO A 325 7.02 10.20 24.43
N LEU A 326 6.08 11.13 24.28
CA LEU A 326 4.65 10.82 24.18
C LEU A 326 4.30 10.33 22.78
N VAL A 327 4.77 11.05 21.76
CA VAL A 327 4.65 10.68 20.37
C VAL A 327 6.03 10.80 19.73
N PRO A 328 6.67 9.69 19.38
CA PRO A 328 7.94 9.69 18.68
C PRO A 328 7.81 10.34 17.30
N TRP A 329 8.89 10.95 16.81
CA TRP A 329 8.98 11.43 15.44
C TRP A 329 8.77 10.29 14.42
N GLY A 330 8.27 10.59 13.22
CA GLY A 330 7.98 9.60 12.18
C GLY A 330 6.74 8.72 12.44
N ARG A 331 6.05 8.91 13.58
CA ARG A 331 4.77 8.26 13.87
C ARG A 331 3.60 9.14 13.45
N HIS A 332 2.51 8.53 13.04
CA HIS A 332 1.27 9.27 12.80
C HIS A 332 0.77 9.85 14.12
N TRP A 333 0.36 11.12 14.10
CA TRP A 333 -0.14 11.81 15.30
C TRP A 333 -1.34 11.10 15.94
N TYR A 334 -2.11 10.34 15.16
CA TYR A 334 -3.27 9.57 15.63
C TYR A 334 -2.94 8.14 16.10
N GLU A 335 -1.69 7.69 15.98
CA GLU A 335 -1.22 6.42 16.55
C GLU A 335 -0.80 6.57 18.01
N GLY A 336 -0.71 7.79 18.53
CA GLY A 336 -0.48 8.05 19.94
C GLY A 336 -1.55 7.34 20.76
N ASP A 337 -1.14 6.38 21.60
CA ASP A 337 -2.06 5.74 22.52
C ASP A 337 -2.67 6.81 23.41
N GLY A 338 -3.98 7.09 23.23
CA GLY A 338 -4.73 8.09 23.96
C GLY A 338 -4.90 7.81 25.45
N GLN A 339 -3.92 7.19 26.09
CA GLN A 339 -3.87 6.91 27.52
C GLN A 339 -2.87 7.82 28.24
N LEU A 340 -2.95 9.12 27.97
CA LEU A 340 -2.50 10.09 28.96
C LEU A 340 -3.63 10.32 29.96
N SER A 341 -3.77 9.41 30.88
CA SER A 341 -4.49 9.68 32.13
C SER A 341 -3.57 10.51 33.01
N LEU A 342 -3.79 11.82 33.07
CA LEU A 342 -3.27 12.64 34.16
C LEU A 342 -3.99 12.21 35.43
N ILE A 343 -3.42 11.23 36.14
CA ILE A 343 -3.85 10.93 37.51
C ILE A 343 -3.40 12.14 38.33
N HIS A 344 -4.34 12.91 38.81
CA HIS A 344 -4.07 13.90 39.85
C HIS A 344 -3.64 13.11 41.10
N ILE A 345 -2.37 13.28 41.48
CA ILE A 345 -1.84 12.92 42.77
C ILE A 345 -2.23 14.03 43.73
#